data_f2fc96f90504ffc922f6127ab5b4984c
#
_entry.id   f2fc96f90504ffc922f6127ab5b4984c
#
_cell.length_a   1.000
_cell.length_b   1.000
_cell.length_c   1.000
_cell.angle_alpha   90.00
_cell.angle_beta   90.00
_cell.angle_gamma   90.00
#
_symmetry.space_group_name_H-M   'P 1'
#
loop_
_entity.id
_entity.type
_entity.pdbx_description
1 polymer ?
#
loop_
_entity_poly.entity_id
_entity_poly.type
_entity_poly.pdbx_seq_one_letter_code
_entity_poly.pdbx_strand_id
1 'polypeptide(L)'
;FKTLPKEEIAAAAPDFIVGDYWTISEDNYTQLSEIAPTLGGIGTEGEGIGWKPQLKELGKIFNKEDKAQEVIDQDEKVFSDAKSELPNIEGKTGVVSQFAQGSFGAVADPKDPGASFIYDLGMKFPESLTDGSIEVKQGRVTLSPENVSALAADFMVIYNRTGDIAEVEKIPGYSDLPQVKSGATLAGNEAVVAGLNTPTALSRAWVLEQVKPTLKKLS
;
A
#
# COMPACT_ATOMS: atom_id res chain seq x y z
N PHE A 1 -13.10 -10.56 -4.54
CA PHE A 1 -13.33 -10.29 -3.12
C PHE A 1 -14.22 -11.38 -2.54
N LYS A 2 -13.90 -11.90 -1.34
CA LYS A 2 -14.81 -12.80 -0.62
C LYS A 2 -16.05 -11.98 -0.24
N THR A 3 -17.23 -12.57 -0.43
CA THR A 3 -18.49 -12.01 0.07
C THR A 3 -18.36 -11.79 1.59
N LEU A 4 -18.77 -10.63 2.09
CA LEU A 4 -18.74 -10.36 3.53
C LEU A 4 -19.68 -11.35 4.26
N PRO A 5 -19.24 -11.98 5.36
CA PRO A 5 -20.05 -12.93 6.13
C PRO A 5 -21.04 -12.16 7.04
N LYS A 6 -22.09 -11.58 6.44
CA LYS A 6 -23.01 -10.66 7.11
C LYS A 6 -23.76 -11.31 8.27
N GLU A 7 -24.15 -12.57 8.11
CA GLU A 7 -24.81 -13.34 9.16
C GLU A 7 -23.89 -13.53 10.39
N GLU A 8 -22.60 -13.77 10.15
CA GLU A 8 -21.61 -13.90 11.21
C GLU A 8 -21.36 -12.56 11.92
N ILE A 9 -21.31 -11.47 11.14
CA ILE A 9 -21.19 -10.12 11.68
C ILE A 9 -22.42 -9.77 12.53
N ALA A 10 -23.64 -10.05 12.05
CA ALA A 10 -24.87 -9.82 12.82
C ALA A 10 -24.92 -10.68 14.08
N ALA A 11 -24.50 -11.95 14.00
CA ALA A 11 -24.45 -12.86 15.15
C ALA A 11 -23.46 -12.40 16.23
N ALA A 12 -22.40 -11.66 15.85
CA ALA A 12 -21.46 -11.05 16.78
C ALA A 12 -22.05 -9.87 17.56
N ALA A 13 -23.24 -9.36 17.16
CA ALA A 13 -23.94 -8.23 17.77
C ALA A 13 -23.00 -7.01 18.04
N PRO A 14 -22.30 -6.47 17.04
CA PRO A 14 -21.35 -5.39 17.24
C PRO A 14 -22.07 -4.08 17.59
N ASP A 15 -21.48 -3.27 18.47
CA ASP A 15 -21.95 -1.91 18.74
C ASP A 15 -21.51 -0.92 17.64
N PHE A 16 -20.44 -1.27 16.90
CA PHE A 16 -19.87 -0.45 15.83
C PHE A 16 -19.09 -1.32 14.84
N ILE A 17 -19.20 -1.00 13.54
CA ILE A 17 -18.48 -1.68 12.46
C ILE A 17 -17.50 -0.70 11.83
N VAL A 18 -16.25 -1.11 11.64
CA VAL A 18 -15.25 -0.36 10.90
C VAL A 18 -14.58 -1.24 9.86
N GLY A 19 -14.37 -0.72 8.69
CA GLY A 19 -13.67 -1.40 7.61
C GLY A 19 -12.97 -0.41 6.67
N ASP A 20 -12.07 -0.94 5.86
CA ASP A 20 -11.39 -0.16 4.83
C ASP A 20 -12.26 -0.05 3.56
N TYR A 21 -11.80 0.79 2.63
CA TYR A 21 -12.49 1.04 1.37
C TYR A 21 -12.48 -0.16 0.38
N TRP A 22 -11.58 -1.13 0.58
CA TRP A 22 -11.57 -2.36 -0.19
C TRP A 22 -12.66 -3.34 0.27
N THR A 23 -12.96 -3.30 1.57
CA THR A 23 -13.87 -4.24 2.22
C THR A 23 -15.31 -3.72 2.23
N ILE A 24 -15.50 -2.42 2.48
CA ILE A 24 -16.81 -1.80 2.55
C ILE A 24 -17.08 -1.00 1.28
N SER A 25 -17.72 -1.65 0.29
CA SER A 25 -18.32 -0.99 -0.86
C SER A 25 -19.62 -0.27 -0.46
N GLU A 26 -20.17 0.57 -1.34
CA GLU A 26 -21.44 1.26 -1.11
C GLU A 26 -22.58 0.28 -0.77
N ASP A 27 -22.69 -0.82 -1.55
CA ASP A 27 -23.67 -1.86 -1.32
C ASP A 27 -23.48 -2.56 0.04
N ASN A 28 -22.24 -2.85 0.41
CA ASN A 28 -21.92 -3.46 1.69
C ASN A 28 -22.17 -2.50 2.85
N TYR A 29 -21.88 -1.22 2.67
CA TYR A 29 -22.10 -0.18 3.67
C TYR A 29 -23.56 -0.12 4.09
N THR A 30 -24.49 -0.06 3.12
CA THR A 30 -25.93 -0.04 3.38
C THR A 30 -26.36 -1.25 4.23
N GLN A 31 -25.92 -2.44 3.84
CA GLN A 31 -26.30 -3.68 4.54
C GLN A 31 -25.65 -3.82 5.94
N LEU A 32 -24.42 -3.35 6.11
CA LEU A 32 -23.74 -3.36 7.40
C LEU A 32 -24.36 -2.32 8.36
N SER A 33 -24.79 -1.18 7.81
CA SER A 33 -25.46 -0.13 8.60
C SER A 33 -26.83 -0.53 9.13
N GLU A 34 -27.45 -1.59 8.57
CA GLU A 34 -28.65 -2.22 9.14
C GLU A 34 -28.34 -3.05 10.40
N ILE A 35 -27.08 -3.51 10.55
CA ILE A 35 -26.63 -4.31 11.70
C ILE A 35 -26.19 -3.38 12.84
N ALA A 36 -25.30 -2.43 12.56
CA ALA A 36 -24.75 -1.48 13.52
C ALA A 36 -24.23 -0.21 12.83
N PRO A 37 -24.02 0.90 13.54
CA PRO A 37 -23.33 2.06 12.99
C PRO A 37 -22.03 1.65 12.33
N THR A 38 -21.83 2.06 11.08
CA THR A 38 -20.72 1.59 10.25
C THR A 38 -19.86 2.75 9.76
N LEU A 39 -18.53 2.62 9.91
CA LEU A 39 -17.53 3.50 9.31
C LEU A 39 -16.82 2.73 8.20
N GLY A 40 -17.00 3.16 6.96
CA GLY A 40 -16.26 2.67 5.81
C GLY A 40 -14.92 3.36 5.62
N GLY A 41 -14.25 3.07 4.53
CA GLY A 41 -13.06 3.81 4.11
C GLY A 41 -13.41 5.28 3.88
N ILE A 42 -12.62 6.18 4.47
CA ILE A 42 -12.82 7.62 4.32
C ILE A 42 -11.92 8.14 3.22
N GLY A 43 -12.50 8.89 2.34
CA GLY A 43 -11.91 9.53 1.20
C GLY A 43 -12.90 9.54 0.06
N THR A 44 -13.23 10.71 -0.40
CA THR A 44 -13.95 10.94 -1.64
C THR A 44 -12.97 11.33 -2.74
N GLU A 45 -13.41 11.33 -3.97
CA GLU A 45 -12.61 11.73 -5.12
C GLU A 45 -11.79 13.00 -4.82
N GLY A 46 -10.48 12.86 -4.78
CA GLY A 46 -9.53 13.97 -4.66
C GLY A 46 -8.83 14.16 -3.32
N GLU A 47 -9.34 13.66 -2.20
CA GLU A 47 -8.76 13.88 -0.87
C GLU A 47 -8.25 12.62 -0.18
N GLY A 48 -7.69 11.70 -0.92
CA GLY A 48 -6.94 10.59 -0.35
C GLY A 48 -7.74 9.73 0.64
N ILE A 49 -8.26 8.66 0.13
CA ILE A 49 -8.61 7.49 0.92
C ILE A 49 -7.34 7.11 1.69
N GLY A 50 -7.37 7.17 3.03
CA GLY A 50 -6.17 6.87 3.78
C GLY A 50 -6.43 6.58 5.25
N TRP A 51 -5.46 5.95 5.87
CA TRP A 51 -5.54 5.59 7.28
C TRP A 51 -5.58 6.82 8.23
N LYS A 52 -4.92 7.93 7.87
CA LYS A 52 -4.91 9.16 8.68
C LYS A 52 -6.30 9.78 8.80
N PRO A 53 -7.06 10.02 7.69
CA PRO A 53 -8.44 10.46 7.78
C PRO A 53 -9.32 9.51 8.59
N GLN A 54 -9.20 8.20 8.35
CA GLN A 54 -9.99 7.21 9.09
C GLN A 54 -9.68 7.22 10.58
N LEU A 55 -8.40 7.32 10.96
CA LEU A 55 -7.99 7.42 12.36
C LEU A 55 -8.52 8.68 13.04
N LYS A 56 -8.53 9.83 12.34
CA LYS A 56 -9.12 11.07 12.85
C LYS A 56 -10.61 10.94 13.13
N GLU A 57 -11.36 10.31 12.22
CA GLU A 57 -12.77 10.08 12.45
C GLU A 57 -13.03 9.09 13.60
N LEU A 58 -12.22 8.02 13.73
CA LEU A 58 -12.26 7.14 14.89
C LEU A 58 -11.96 7.91 16.19
N GLY A 59 -10.99 8.82 16.16
CA GLY A 59 -10.68 9.72 17.27
C GLY A 59 -11.92 10.49 17.74
N LYS A 60 -12.67 11.10 16.80
CA LYS A 60 -13.91 11.83 17.09
C LYS A 60 -14.99 10.90 17.67
N ILE A 61 -15.23 9.74 17.03
CA ILE A 61 -16.25 8.78 17.47
C ILE A 61 -16.01 8.31 18.89
N PHE A 62 -14.76 8.10 19.29
CA PHE A 62 -14.39 7.59 20.61
C PHE A 62 -13.92 8.68 21.58
N ASN A 63 -14.04 9.97 21.26
CA ASN A 63 -13.53 11.11 22.03
C ASN A 63 -12.05 10.93 22.39
N LYS A 64 -11.23 10.62 21.38
CA LYS A 64 -9.80 10.34 21.49
C LYS A 64 -8.99 11.09 20.39
N GLU A 65 -9.42 12.32 20.03
CA GLU A 65 -8.82 13.11 18.98
C GLU A 65 -7.34 13.36 19.23
N ASP A 66 -6.98 13.70 20.48
CA ASP A 66 -5.57 13.92 20.86
C ASP A 66 -4.73 12.64 20.66
N LYS A 67 -5.30 11.48 20.98
CA LYS A 67 -4.60 10.20 20.77
C LYS A 67 -4.46 9.87 19.29
N ALA A 68 -5.47 10.18 18.49
CA ALA A 68 -5.40 9.98 17.04
C ALA A 68 -4.29 10.88 16.42
N GLN A 69 -4.20 12.13 16.86
CA GLN A 69 -3.15 13.04 16.40
C GLN A 69 -1.75 12.58 16.86
N GLU A 70 -1.61 12.18 18.12
CA GLU A 70 -0.34 11.62 18.65
C GLU A 70 0.17 10.45 17.78
N VAL A 71 -0.71 9.53 17.39
CA VAL A 71 -0.35 8.38 16.53
C VAL A 71 0.09 8.84 15.14
N ILE A 72 -0.56 9.86 14.57
CA ILE A 72 -0.18 10.44 13.28
C ILE A 72 1.20 11.08 13.38
N ASP A 73 1.44 11.89 14.41
CA ASP A 73 2.72 12.58 14.63
C ASP A 73 3.87 11.58 14.84
N GLN A 74 3.59 10.46 15.53
CA GLN A 74 4.56 9.38 15.72
C GLN A 74 4.92 8.70 14.38
N ASP A 75 3.94 8.41 13.51
CA ASP A 75 4.20 7.84 12.18
C ASP A 75 5.05 8.82 11.35
N GLU A 76 4.67 10.10 11.31
CA GLU A 76 5.41 11.12 10.57
C GLU A 76 6.86 11.25 11.07
N LYS A 77 7.07 11.17 12.37
CA LYS A 77 8.42 11.14 12.96
C LYS A 77 9.22 9.93 12.51
N VAL A 78 8.63 8.73 12.49
CA VAL A 78 9.29 7.49 12.04
C VAL A 78 9.80 7.63 10.60
N PHE A 79 8.99 8.19 9.70
CA PHE A 79 9.39 8.41 8.32
C PHE A 79 10.41 9.54 8.16
N SER A 80 10.29 10.60 8.94
CA SER A 80 11.29 11.69 8.99
C SER A 80 12.65 11.19 9.49
N ASP A 81 12.66 10.39 10.55
CA ASP A 81 13.88 9.79 11.06
C ASP A 81 14.53 8.85 10.01
N ALA A 82 13.71 8.06 9.31
CA ALA A 82 14.18 7.16 8.25
C ALA A 82 14.81 7.93 7.08
N LYS A 83 14.21 9.05 6.64
CA LYS A 83 14.83 9.93 5.63
C LYS A 83 16.17 10.47 6.07
N SER A 84 16.28 10.87 7.35
CA SER A 84 17.53 11.37 7.91
C SER A 84 18.63 10.31 7.98
N GLU A 85 18.24 9.04 8.26
CA GLU A 85 19.17 7.90 8.25
C GLU A 85 19.57 7.44 6.85
N LEU A 86 18.75 7.72 5.85
CA LEU A 86 18.89 7.25 4.48
C LEU A 86 18.86 8.43 3.48
N PRO A 87 19.79 9.39 3.56
CA PRO A 87 19.72 10.60 2.75
C PRO A 87 19.77 10.36 1.24
N ASN A 88 20.27 9.19 0.80
CA ASN A 88 20.38 8.84 -0.61
C ASN A 88 19.06 8.38 -1.24
N ILE A 89 17.98 8.22 -0.48
CA ILE A 89 16.68 7.80 -1.03
C ILE A 89 15.83 8.97 -1.54
N GLU A 90 16.14 10.20 -1.14
CA GLU A 90 15.39 11.39 -1.55
C GLU A 90 15.39 11.54 -3.07
N GLY A 91 14.20 11.68 -3.64
CA GLY A 91 13.99 11.81 -5.09
C GLY A 91 14.20 10.54 -5.92
N LYS A 92 14.64 9.44 -5.32
CA LYS A 92 14.72 8.13 -5.97
C LYS A 92 13.34 7.59 -6.32
N THR A 93 13.31 6.66 -7.27
CA THR A 93 12.06 6.00 -7.67
C THR A 93 11.84 4.71 -6.92
N GLY A 94 10.58 4.46 -6.53
CA GLY A 94 10.18 3.22 -5.84
C GLY A 94 8.91 2.63 -6.43
N VAL A 95 8.83 1.30 -6.45
CA VAL A 95 7.66 0.55 -6.93
C VAL A 95 7.17 -0.42 -5.86
N VAL A 96 5.86 -0.42 -5.63
CA VAL A 96 5.17 -1.46 -4.87
C VAL A 96 4.39 -2.30 -5.86
N SER A 97 4.78 -3.57 -6.01
CA SER A 97 4.20 -4.46 -7.01
C SER A 97 3.86 -5.84 -6.45
N GLN A 98 3.01 -6.54 -7.19
CA GLN A 98 2.69 -7.94 -6.96
C GLN A 98 2.61 -8.68 -8.30
N PHE A 99 2.87 -9.97 -8.27
CA PHE A 99 2.63 -10.87 -9.39
C PHE A 99 1.50 -11.83 -9.01
N ALA A 100 0.49 -11.92 -9.85
CA ALA A 100 -0.64 -12.82 -9.66
C ALA A 100 -1.29 -13.16 -10.99
N GLN A 101 -1.71 -14.41 -11.17
CA GLN A 101 -2.44 -14.86 -12.36
C GLN A 101 -1.73 -14.50 -13.69
N GLY A 102 -0.40 -14.58 -13.69
CA GLY A 102 0.40 -14.33 -14.89
C GLY A 102 0.59 -12.84 -15.25
N SER A 103 0.26 -11.91 -14.36
CA SER A 103 0.39 -10.47 -14.60
C SER A 103 1.02 -9.76 -13.40
N PHE A 104 1.72 -8.65 -13.66
CA PHE A 104 2.16 -7.73 -12.61
C PHE A 104 1.06 -6.71 -12.33
N GLY A 105 0.84 -6.41 -11.06
CA GLY A 105 0.08 -5.24 -10.62
C GLY A 105 1.01 -4.29 -9.86
N ALA A 106 0.93 -3.00 -10.12
CA ALA A 106 1.71 -2.01 -9.38
C ALA A 106 0.86 -0.78 -9.03
N VAL A 107 1.17 -0.16 -7.88
CA VAL A 107 0.58 1.12 -7.50
C VAL A 107 1.13 2.20 -8.43
N ALA A 108 0.24 3.03 -8.98
CA ALA A 108 0.58 4.05 -9.97
C ALA A 108 -0.06 5.42 -9.70
N ASP A 109 -1.11 5.49 -8.87
CA ASP A 109 -1.73 6.75 -8.47
C ASP A 109 -1.12 7.23 -7.14
N PRO A 110 -0.58 8.46 -7.07
CA PRO A 110 -0.12 9.06 -5.82
C PRO A 110 -1.18 9.13 -4.71
N LYS A 111 -2.46 9.09 -5.07
CA LYS A 111 -3.60 9.10 -4.14
C LYS A 111 -3.97 7.72 -3.61
N ASP A 112 -3.44 6.63 -4.19
CA ASP A 112 -3.64 5.28 -3.65
C ASP A 112 -2.99 5.20 -2.25
N PRO A 113 -3.67 4.66 -1.23
CA PRO A 113 -3.09 4.50 0.11
C PRO A 113 -1.73 3.80 0.12
N GLY A 114 -1.52 2.85 -0.80
CA GLY A 114 -0.23 2.17 -0.98
C GLY A 114 0.91 3.06 -1.47
N ALA A 115 0.58 4.23 -2.04
CA ALA A 115 1.58 5.20 -2.47
C ALA A 115 2.23 5.94 -1.29
N SER A 116 1.51 6.10 -0.18
CA SER A 116 1.95 6.92 0.96
C SER A 116 3.30 6.48 1.51
N PHE A 117 3.61 5.18 1.47
CA PHE A 117 4.89 4.66 1.95
C PHE A 117 6.07 5.19 1.12
N ILE A 118 5.95 5.21 -0.20
CA ILE A 118 6.98 5.70 -1.14
C ILE A 118 7.15 7.21 -0.98
N TYR A 119 6.05 7.96 -0.99
CA TYR A 119 6.11 9.43 -0.94
C TYR A 119 6.55 9.96 0.42
N ASP A 120 6.14 9.35 1.53
CA ASP A 120 6.56 9.77 2.86
C ASP A 120 8.05 9.51 3.13
N LEU A 121 8.67 8.59 2.37
CA LEU A 121 10.13 8.41 2.34
C LEU A 121 10.85 9.43 1.44
N GLY A 122 10.15 10.37 0.80
CA GLY A 122 10.75 11.33 -0.13
C GLY A 122 11.07 10.73 -1.50
N MET A 123 10.60 9.52 -1.78
CA MET A 123 10.71 8.85 -3.07
C MET A 123 9.53 9.21 -3.97
N LYS A 124 9.55 8.76 -5.23
CA LYS A 124 8.46 8.95 -6.19
C LYS A 124 8.26 7.69 -7.03
N PHE A 125 7.13 7.59 -7.71
CA PHE A 125 6.94 6.53 -8.70
C PHE A 125 7.78 6.81 -9.96
N PRO A 126 8.23 5.76 -10.69
CA PRO A 126 8.86 5.95 -11.98
C PRO A 126 7.87 6.53 -13.00
N GLU A 127 8.38 7.34 -13.92
CA GLU A 127 7.57 8.01 -14.94
C GLU A 127 6.80 7.02 -15.81
N SER A 128 7.41 5.85 -16.10
CA SER A 128 6.77 4.75 -16.83
C SER A 128 5.43 4.25 -16.26
N LEU A 129 5.15 4.49 -14.98
CA LEU A 129 3.88 4.15 -14.35
C LEU A 129 2.91 5.34 -14.24
N THR A 130 3.39 6.57 -14.47
CA THR A 130 2.63 7.81 -14.18
C THR A 130 2.44 8.73 -15.38
N ASP A 131 3.07 8.43 -16.53
CA ASP A 131 3.02 9.25 -17.74
C ASP A 131 1.71 9.12 -18.56
N GLY A 132 0.79 8.26 -18.12
CA GLY A 132 -0.48 7.99 -18.79
C GLY A 132 -0.39 7.03 -19.97
N SER A 133 0.77 6.44 -20.26
CA SER A 133 0.94 5.42 -21.31
C SER A 133 0.27 4.09 -20.98
N ILE A 134 0.06 3.82 -19.68
CA ILE A 134 -0.58 2.61 -19.17
C ILE A 134 -1.88 3.00 -18.47
N GLU A 135 -2.97 2.28 -18.76
CA GLU A 135 -4.25 2.52 -18.12
C GLU A 135 -4.17 2.26 -16.61
N VAL A 136 -4.55 3.26 -15.81
CA VAL A 136 -4.66 3.15 -14.35
C VAL A 136 -6.10 2.85 -13.97
N LYS A 137 -6.32 1.74 -13.28
CA LYS A 137 -7.62 1.36 -12.73
C LYS A 137 -7.53 1.28 -11.21
N GLN A 138 -8.38 2.02 -10.50
CA GLN A 138 -8.41 2.05 -9.05
C GLN A 138 -7.01 2.29 -8.44
N GLY A 139 -6.27 3.25 -8.99
CA GLY A 139 -4.94 3.63 -8.53
C GLY A 139 -3.80 2.71 -8.95
N ARG A 140 -4.07 1.68 -9.79
CA ARG A 140 -3.11 0.63 -10.12
C ARG A 140 -3.04 0.35 -11.62
N VAL A 141 -1.87 -0.07 -12.07
CA VAL A 141 -1.64 -0.61 -13.41
C VAL A 141 -1.60 -2.13 -13.37
N THR A 142 -1.98 -2.74 -14.49
CA THR A 142 -1.79 -4.17 -14.74
C THR A 142 -0.90 -4.33 -15.96
N LEU A 143 0.17 -5.10 -15.83
CA LEU A 143 1.19 -5.30 -16.85
C LEU A 143 1.30 -6.79 -17.17
N SER A 144 1.32 -7.12 -18.46
CA SER A 144 1.73 -8.45 -18.90
C SER A 144 3.24 -8.66 -18.67
N PRO A 145 3.71 -9.91 -18.55
CA PRO A 145 5.12 -10.22 -18.29
C PRO A 145 6.10 -9.58 -19.27
N GLU A 146 5.75 -9.46 -20.54
CA GLU A 146 6.58 -8.83 -21.58
C GLU A 146 6.79 -7.31 -21.35
N ASN A 147 5.94 -6.67 -20.54
CA ASN A 147 6.03 -5.25 -20.20
C ASN A 147 6.70 -5.01 -18.83
N VAL A 148 7.41 -6.01 -18.29
CA VAL A 148 8.07 -5.94 -16.98
C VAL A 148 9.02 -4.74 -16.86
N SER A 149 9.60 -4.27 -17.96
CA SER A 149 10.48 -3.10 -18.00
C SER A 149 9.82 -1.81 -17.50
N ALA A 150 8.48 -1.72 -17.54
CA ALA A 150 7.76 -0.57 -16.96
C ALA A 150 7.90 -0.48 -15.43
N LEU A 151 8.29 -1.57 -14.75
CA LEU A 151 8.58 -1.59 -13.32
C LEU A 151 10.01 -1.11 -12.97
N ALA A 152 10.80 -0.65 -13.95
CA ALA A 152 12.16 -0.17 -13.72
C ALA A 152 12.15 1.03 -12.75
N ALA A 153 12.90 0.91 -11.66
CA ALA A 153 12.98 1.90 -10.59
C ALA A 153 14.31 1.76 -9.82
N ASP A 154 14.58 2.65 -8.87
CA ASP A 154 15.72 2.49 -7.96
C ASP A 154 15.45 1.43 -6.88
N PHE A 155 14.18 1.30 -6.44
CA PHE A 155 13.75 0.37 -5.39
C PHE A 155 12.45 -0.34 -5.78
N MET A 156 12.28 -1.58 -5.33
CA MET A 156 11.02 -2.31 -5.53
C MET A 156 10.71 -3.24 -4.35
N VAL A 157 9.45 -3.26 -3.94
CA VAL A 157 8.86 -4.38 -3.21
C VAL A 157 8.03 -5.19 -4.18
N ILE A 158 8.26 -6.50 -4.24
CA ILE A 158 7.47 -7.41 -5.07
C ILE A 158 7.02 -8.62 -4.28
N TYR A 159 5.79 -9.07 -4.51
CA TYR A 159 5.21 -10.26 -3.91
C TYR A 159 4.55 -11.15 -4.98
N ASN A 160 4.89 -12.42 -5.00
CA ASN A 160 4.18 -13.41 -5.81
C ASN A 160 3.03 -14.01 -4.98
N ARG A 161 1.79 -13.66 -5.32
CA ARG A 161 0.58 -14.12 -4.59
C ARG A 161 0.24 -15.59 -4.83
N THR A 162 0.75 -16.18 -5.89
CA THR A 162 0.34 -17.50 -6.37
C THR A 162 1.45 -18.54 -6.32
N GLY A 163 2.67 -18.14 -5.95
CA GLY A 163 3.81 -19.04 -5.95
C GLY A 163 5.07 -18.45 -5.33
N ASP A 164 6.19 -19.04 -5.67
CA ASP A 164 7.51 -18.60 -5.24
C ASP A 164 7.99 -17.39 -6.07
N ILE A 165 8.77 -16.52 -5.46
CA ILE A 165 9.43 -15.42 -6.16
C ILE A 165 10.33 -15.92 -7.31
N ALA A 166 10.90 -17.11 -7.20
CA ALA A 166 11.69 -17.76 -8.24
C ALA A 166 10.93 -17.95 -9.57
N GLU A 167 9.60 -17.92 -9.57
CA GLU A 167 8.81 -17.93 -10.81
C GLU A 167 8.87 -16.58 -11.51
N VAL A 168 8.82 -15.50 -10.75
CA VAL A 168 8.94 -14.12 -11.24
C VAL A 168 10.34 -13.87 -11.79
N GLU A 169 11.37 -14.40 -11.13
CA GLU A 169 12.77 -14.26 -11.54
C GLU A 169 13.05 -14.92 -12.92
N LYS A 170 12.22 -15.86 -13.34
CA LYS A 170 12.32 -16.50 -14.67
C LYS A 170 11.66 -15.70 -15.79
N ILE A 171 10.92 -14.64 -15.48
CA ILE A 171 10.26 -13.80 -16.48
C ILE A 171 11.33 -13.05 -17.28
N PRO A 172 11.32 -13.15 -18.62
CA PRO A 172 12.28 -12.44 -19.45
C PRO A 172 12.27 -10.93 -19.17
N GLY A 173 13.46 -10.35 -18.96
CA GLY A 173 13.63 -8.93 -18.64
C GLY A 173 13.54 -8.58 -17.16
N TYR A 174 13.01 -9.46 -16.28
CA TYR A 174 12.95 -9.19 -14.84
C TYR A 174 14.35 -8.99 -14.23
N SER A 175 15.30 -9.87 -14.55
CA SER A 175 16.69 -9.77 -14.10
C SER A 175 17.43 -8.56 -14.65
N ASP A 176 16.88 -7.91 -15.70
CA ASP A 176 17.46 -6.72 -16.31
C ASP A 176 17.05 -5.41 -15.63
N LEU A 177 16.02 -5.45 -14.77
CA LEU A 177 15.58 -4.30 -14.01
C LEU A 177 16.73 -3.73 -13.13
N PRO A 178 16.92 -2.41 -13.11
CA PRO A 178 18.05 -1.78 -12.39
C PRO A 178 18.03 -2.12 -10.89
N GLN A 179 16.86 -2.12 -10.25
CA GLN A 179 16.70 -2.46 -8.83
C GLN A 179 16.95 -3.94 -8.54
N VAL A 180 16.74 -4.84 -9.49
CA VAL A 180 17.08 -6.26 -9.34
C VAL A 180 18.60 -6.43 -9.42
N LYS A 181 19.25 -5.80 -10.41
CA LYS A 181 20.72 -5.82 -10.59
C LYS A 181 21.46 -5.22 -9.40
N SER A 182 20.95 -4.14 -8.82
CA SER A 182 21.55 -3.49 -7.64
C SER A 182 21.24 -4.23 -6.32
N GLY A 183 20.31 -5.18 -6.34
CA GLY A 183 19.83 -5.86 -5.15
C GLY A 183 18.90 -4.98 -4.30
N ALA A 184 18.39 -3.88 -4.85
CA ALA A 184 17.43 -2.98 -4.19
C ALA A 184 15.98 -3.45 -4.40
N THR A 185 15.77 -4.76 -4.52
CA THR A 185 14.47 -5.40 -4.59
C THR A 185 14.23 -6.24 -3.34
N LEU A 186 13.11 -6.01 -2.67
CA LEU A 186 12.62 -6.86 -1.59
C LEU A 186 11.58 -7.83 -2.14
N ALA A 187 11.87 -9.13 -2.10
CA ALA A 187 10.86 -10.16 -2.22
C ALA A 187 10.03 -10.18 -0.92
N GLY A 188 8.88 -9.51 -0.94
CA GLY A 188 7.96 -9.41 0.18
C GLY A 188 7.15 -10.68 0.38
N ASN A 189 6.49 -10.76 1.52
CA ASN A 189 5.46 -11.75 1.82
C ASN A 189 4.08 -11.07 1.91
N GLU A 190 3.05 -11.85 2.15
CA GLU A 190 1.66 -11.33 2.26
C GLU A 190 1.54 -10.23 3.32
N ALA A 191 2.22 -10.34 4.47
CA ALA A 191 2.14 -9.34 5.54
C ALA A 191 2.77 -8.00 5.13
N VAL A 192 3.91 -8.01 4.44
CA VAL A 192 4.54 -6.79 3.91
C VAL A 192 3.62 -6.09 2.93
N VAL A 193 3.04 -6.84 2.00
CA VAL A 193 2.17 -6.27 0.95
C VAL A 193 0.84 -5.80 1.54
N ALA A 194 0.26 -6.52 2.48
CA ALA A 194 -0.93 -6.07 3.20
C ALA A 194 -0.67 -4.77 3.95
N GLY A 195 0.48 -4.66 4.64
CA GLY A 195 0.88 -3.44 5.35
C GLY A 195 1.15 -2.24 4.44
N LEU A 196 1.53 -2.47 3.18
CA LEU A 196 1.67 -1.42 2.17
C LEU A 196 0.33 -1.03 1.55
N ASN A 197 -0.51 -2.00 1.21
CA ASN A 197 -1.78 -1.77 0.50
C ASN A 197 -2.90 -1.25 1.40
N THR A 198 -2.89 -1.63 2.68
CA THR A 198 -3.86 -1.20 3.68
C THR A 198 -3.10 -0.65 4.90
N PRO A 199 -2.44 0.50 4.72
CA PRO A 199 -1.52 1.02 5.72
C PRO A 199 -2.25 1.47 6.99
N THR A 200 -1.56 1.27 8.12
CA THR A 200 -1.85 1.85 9.42
C THR A 200 -0.54 2.32 10.04
N ALA A 201 -0.55 3.15 11.06
CA ALA A 201 0.68 3.58 11.72
C ALA A 201 1.56 2.40 12.16
N LEU A 202 0.95 1.33 12.69
CA LEU A 202 1.68 0.14 13.14
C LEU A 202 2.25 -0.67 11.97
N SER A 203 1.45 -0.92 10.93
CA SER A 203 1.92 -1.69 9.77
C SER A 203 3.01 -0.95 9.00
N ARG A 204 2.92 0.37 8.86
CA ARG A 204 3.90 1.21 8.15
C ARG A 204 5.26 1.19 8.85
N ALA A 205 5.29 1.38 10.17
CA ALA A 205 6.51 1.30 10.96
C ALA A 205 7.16 -0.09 10.85
N TRP A 206 6.36 -1.15 10.95
CA TRP A 206 6.85 -2.52 10.81
C TRP A 206 7.40 -2.80 9.40
N VAL A 207 6.66 -2.39 8.35
CA VAL A 207 7.11 -2.56 6.94
C VAL A 207 8.42 -1.80 6.71
N LEU A 208 8.55 -0.59 7.26
CA LEU A 208 9.78 0.19 7.15
C LEU A 208 11.01 -0.59 7.67
N GLU A 209 10.89 -1.24 8.81
CA GLU A 209 11.96 -2.09 9.33
C GLU A 209 12.29 -3.28 8.39
N GLN A 210 11.28 -3.85 7.72
CA GLN A 210 11.49 -4.94 6.76
C GLN A 210 12.22 -4.47 5.50
N VAL A 211 11.92 -3.27 5.00
CA VAL A 211 12.49 -2.74 3.75
C VAL A 211 13.82 -2.00 3.95
N LYS A 212 14.08 -1.50 5.15
CA LYS A 212 15.26 -0.68 5.49
C LYS A 212 16.60 -1.29 5.07
N PRO A 213 16.86 -2.62 5.24
CA PRO A 213 18.09 -3.24 4.73
C PRO A 213 18.24 -3.15 3.21
N THR A 214 17.10 -3.18 2.48
CA THR A 214 17.09 -3.06 1.01
C THR A 214 17.27 -1.61 0.57
N LEU A 215 16.64 -0.65 1.26
CA LEU A 215 16.82 0.78 1.01
C LEU A 215 18.27 1.24 1.22
N LYS A 216 19.00 0.65 2.16
CA LYS A 216 20.43 0.92 2.39
C LYS A 216 21.34 0.55 1.20
N LYS A 217 20.85 -0.21 0.23
CA LYS A 217 21.59 -0.55 -1.00
C LYS A 217 21.47 0.53 -2.08
N LEU A 218 20.61 1.53 -1.87
CA LEU A 218 20.49 2.69 -2.76
C LEU A 218 21.70 3.61 -2.53
N SER A 219 22.49 3.79 -3.55
CA SER A 219 23.69 4.62 -3.53
C SER A 219 23.47 5.92 -4.34
#